data_dee9e05bf087e64a0ee9ef66bf7ea325
#
_entry.id   dee9e05bf087e64a0ee9ef66bf7ea325
#
_cell.length_a   1.000
_cell.length_b   1.000
_cell.length_c   1.000
_cell.angle_alpha   90.00
_cell.angle_beta   90.00
_cell.angle_gamma   90.00
#
_symmetry.space_group_name_H-M   'P 1'
#
loop_
_entity.id
_entity.type
_entity.pdbx_description
1 polymer ?
#
loop_
_entity_poly.entity_id
_entity_poly.type
_entity_poly.pdbx_seq_one_letter_code
_entity_poly.pdbx_strand_id
1 'polypeptide(L)'
;MDSNFHFGPARSGERTAYGARTPDASPASIFQWAAFMRAQGVTRVCCLLDARQLADFPVNLEAEYKRLFGATCVLMEPIADHHLASRQALRRNILPFLSTADAGGERAVIHCWGGNGRTGHVLAAWLVAARGLSPMSALEAVEATGRLPREAVLAGNATLDELIELLASCEPDRAAIGAGGASRS
;
A
#
# COMPACT_ATOMS: atom_id res chain seq x y z
N MET A 1 -7.27 -18.78 -13.82
CA MET A 1 -6.54 -17.50 -13.60
C MET A 1 -7.43 -16.63 -12.75
N ASP A 2 -6.90 -16.16 -11.64
CA ASP A 2 -7.65 -15.32 -10.71
C ASP A 2 -7.92 -13.97 -11.41
N SER A 3 -9.13 -13.80 -11.94
CA SER A 3 -9.51 -12.69 -12.83
C SER A 3 -9.55 -11.32 -12.13
N ASN A 4 -9.31 -11.28 -10.82
CA ASN A 4 -9.41 -10.07 -10.02
C ASN A 4 -8.08 -9.55 -9.45
N PHE A 5 -6.93 -10.15 -9.80
CA PHE A 5 -5.60 -9.76 -9.34
C PHE A 5 -5.44 -9.66 -7.82
N HIS A 6 -6.18 -10.43 -7.05
CA HIS A 6 -6.23 -10.32 -5.59
C HIS A 6 -6.52 -8.86 -5.14
N PHE A 7 -7.35 -8.16 -5.92
CA PHE A 7 -7.72 -6.79 -5.66
C PHE A 7 -8.76 -6.70 -4.56
N GLY A 8 -8.54 -5.82 -3.61
CA GLY A 8 -9.49 -5.57 -2.52
C GLY A 8 -9.06 -4.42 -1.63
N PRO A 9 -10.01 -3.80 -0.87
CA PRO A 9 -9.72 -2.70 0.03
C PRO A 9 -8.86 -3.16 1.23
N ALA A 10 -8.23 -2.19 1.93
CA ALA A 10 -7.46 -2.46 3.16
C ALA A 10 -8.33 -3.06 4.28
N ARG A 11 -9.60 -2.73 4.30
CA ARG A 11 -10.66 -3.29 5.18
C ARG A 11 -12.02 -3.06 4.54
N SER A 12 -13.06 -3.69 5.06
CA SER A 12 -14.45 -3.39 4.65
C SER A 12 -14.74 -1.89 4.83
N GLY A 13 -15.31 -1.27 3.79
CA GLY A 13 -15.67 0.15 3.76
C GLY A 13 -14.50 1.12 3.51
N GLU A 14 -13.25 0.65 3.33
CA GLU A 14 -12.14 1.51 2.90
C GLU A 14 -12.35 2.00 1.46
N ARG A 15 -12.09 3.29 1.24
CA ARG A 15 -12.39 3.94 -0.05
C ARG A 15 -11.16 4.38 -0.82
N THR A 16 -10.00 4.49 -0.16
CA THR A 16 -8.77 5.05 -0.73
C THR A 16 -7.73 4.00 -1.01
N ALA A 17 -7.38 3.17 0.00
CA ALA A 17 -6.26 2.23 -0.09
C ALA A 17 -6.74 0.81 -0.40
N TYR A 18 -6.28 0.30 -1.53
CA TYR A 18 -6.55 -1.04 -2.03
C TYR A 18 -5.25 -1.80 -2.21
N GLY A 19 -5.29 -3.11 -2.10
CA GLY A 19 -4.17 -3.97 -2.40
C GLY A 19 -4.41 -4.82 -3.63
N ALA A 20 -3.33 -5.23 -4.30
CA ALA A 20 -3.37 -6.19 -5.41
C ALA A 20 -2.08 -7.02 -5.48
N ARG A 21 -2.10 -8.09 -6.28
CA ARG A 21 -0.88 -8.71 -6.79
C ARG A 21 -0.37 -7.95 -8.03
N THR A 22 0.90 -8.15 -8.37
CA THR A 22 1.48 -7.62 -9.60
C THR A 22 0.83 -8.24 -10.85
N PRO A 23 0.86 -7.58 -12.03
CA PRO A 23 0.59 -8.26 -13.30
C PRO A 23 1.66 -9.33 -13.57
N ASP A 24 1.37 -10.27 -14.46
CA ASP A 24 2.40 -11.17 -14.96
C ASP A 24 3.39 -10.39 -15.85
N ALA A 25 4.63 -10.89 -15.98
CA ALA A 25 5.71 -10.20 -16.65
C ALA A 25 5.56 -10.23 -18.21
N SER A 26 4.48 -9.64 -18.70
CA SER A 26 4.26 -9.43 -20.14
C SER A 26 3.57 -8.09 -20.40
N PRO A 27 3.84 -7.42 -21.54
CA PRO A 27 3.17 -6.17 -21.89
C PRO A 27 1.65 -6.29 -21.93
N ALA A 28 1.13 -7.42 -22.41
CA ALA A 28 -0.31 -7.68 -22.45
C ALA A 28 -0.93 -7.78 -21.07
N SER A 29 -0.27 -8.49 -20.13
CA SER A 29 -0.74 -8.61 -18.74
C SER A 29 -0.68 -7.28 -18.00
N ILE A 30 0.37 -6.48 -18.20
CA ILE A 30 0.49 -5.13 -17.62
C ILE A 30 -0.69 -4.25 -18.09
N PHE A 31 -1.01 -4.28 -19.39
CA PHE A 31 -2.12 -3.52 -19.93
C PHE A 31 -3.47 -4.00 -19.37
N GLN A 32 -3.70 -5.32 -19.29
CA GLN A 32 -4.92 -5.90 -18.73
C GLN A 32 -5.08 -5.54 -17.24
N TRP A 33 -3.99 -5.62 -16.47
CA TRP A 33 -3.97 -5.22 -15.07
C TRP A 33 -4.34 -3.75 -14.91
N ALA A 34 -3.73 -2.86 -15.68
CA ALA A 34 -4.00 -1.43 -15.63
C ALA A 34 -5.45 -1.10 -16.06
N ALA A 35 -5.96 -1.77 -17.08
CA ALA A 35 -7.34 -1.63 -17.52
C ALA A 35 -8.33 -2.08 -16.43
N PHE A 36 -8.05 -3.21 -15.76
CA PHE A 36 -8.83 -3.67 -14.62
C PHE A 36 -8.80 -2.67 -13.47
N MET A 37 -7.62 -2.18 -13.06
CA MET A 37 -7.48 -1.21 -11.97
C MET A 37 -8.27 0.08 -12.26
N ARG A 38 -8.20 0.59 -13.49
CA ARG A 38 -8.98 1.75 -13.91
C ARG A 38 -10.48 1.50 -13.88
N ALA A 39 -10.92 0.34 -14.29
CA ALA A 39 -12.33 -0.07 -14.21
C ALA A 39 -12.83 -0.13 -12.75
N GLN A 40 -11.92 -0.39 -11.78
CA GLN A 40 -12.20 -0.30 -10.36
C GLN A 40 -12.10 1.14 -9.80
N GLY A 41 -11.87 2.14 -10.64
CA GLY A 41 -11.73 3.54 -10.23
C GLY A 41 -10.37 3.88 -9.60
N VAL A 42 -9.37 3.01 -9.76
CA VAL A 42 -8.00 3.29 -9.29
C VAL A 42 -7.33 4.30 -10.21
N THR A 43 -6.80 5.36 -9.63
CA THR A 43 -6.07 6.43 -10.32
C THR A 43 -4.60 6.49 -9.93
N ARG A 44 -4.20 5.86 -8.82
CA ARG A 44 -2.83 5.88 -8.30
C ARG A 44 -2.28 4.48 -8.04
N VAL A 45 -0.99 4.31 -8.29
CA VAL A 45 -0.30 3.01 -8.12
C VAL A 45 0.93 3.20 -7.22
N CYS A 46 1.01 2.41 -6.16
CA CYS A 46 2.19 2.26 -5.32
C CYS A 46 2.77 0.85 -5.53
N CYS A 47 3.91 0.75 -6.18
CA CYS A 47 4.61 -0.50 -6.47
C CYS A 47 5.70 -0.75 -5.44
N LEU A 48 5.63 -1.90 -4.77
CA LEU A 48 6.57 -2.31 -3.71
C LEU A 48 7.62 -3.34 -4.19
N LEU A 49 7.69 -3.61 -5.50
CA LEU A 49 8.63 -4.57 -6.05
C LEU A 49 10.07 -4.07 -5.90
N ASP A 50 10.97 -4.97 -5.48
CA ASP A 50 12.39 -4.70 -5.45
C ASP A 50 13.04 -4.79 -6.83
N ALA A 51 14.33 -4.40 -6.92
CA ALA A 51 15.06 -4.36 -8.18
C ALA A 51 15.17 -5.74 -8.87
N ARG A 52 15.22 -6.84 -8.10
CA ARG A 52 15.30 -8.20 -8.66
C ARG A 52 13.99 -8.56 -9.32
N GLN A 53 12.88 -8.29 -8.64
CA GLN A 53 11.53 -8.56 -9.16
C GLN A 53 11.19 -7.67 -10.36
N LEU A 54 11.66 -6.42 -10.38
CA LEU A 54 11.50 -5.52 -11.53
C LEU A 54 12.28 -6.01 -12.75
N ALA A 55 13.43 -6.69 -12.56
CA ALA A 55 14.22 -7.25 -13.63
C ALA A 55 13.55 -8.44 -14.35
N ASP A 56 12.55 -9.07 -13.75
CA ASP A 56 11.75 -10.13 -14.39
C ASP A 56 10.82 -9.59 -15.48
N PHE A 57 10.56 -8.29 -15.50
CA PHE A 57 9.71 -7.68 -16.52
C PHE A 57 10.51 -7.37 -17.79
N PRO A 58 10.00 -7.73 -18.98
CA PRO A 58 10.68 -7.47 -20.27
C PRO A 58 10.64 -5.98 -20.66
N VAL A 59 9.96 -5.15 -19.90
CA VAL A 59 9.79 -3.70 -20.10
C VAL A 59 10.02 -2.96 -18.79
N ASN A 60 10.33 -1.68 -18.88
CA ASN A 60 10.42 -0.83 -17.69
C ASN A 60 9.01 -0.61 -17.11
N LEU A 61 8.68 -1.35 -16.03
CA LEU A 61 7.36 -1.35 -15.41
C LEU A 61 6.97 0.05 -14.86
N GLU A 62 7.95 0.80 -14.33
CA GLU A 62 7.72 2.16 -13.87
C GLU A 62 7.29 3.08 -15.03
N ALA A 63 8.01 3.02 -16.15
CA ALA A 63 7.67 3.81 -17.33
C ALA A 63 6.28 3.46 -17.86
N GLU A 64 5.91 2.17 -17.89
CA GLU A 64 4.59 1.71 -18.31
C GLU A 64 3.49 2.21 -17.35
N TYR A 65 3.70 2.12 -16.04
CA TYR A 65 2.74 2.66 -15.08
C TYR A 65 2.59 4.18 -15.21
N LYS A 66 3.69 4.92 -15.34
CA LYS A 66 3.64 6.37 -15.55
C LYS A 66 2.91 6.76 -16.85
N ARG A 67 3.10 5.99 -17.91
CA ARG A 67 2.37 6.18 -19.17
C ARG A 67 0.86 5.93 -19.02
N LEU A 68 0.49 4.91 -18.22
CA LEU A 68 -0.90 4.47 -18.06
C LEU A 68 -1.68 5.29 -17.00
N PHE A 69 -1.05 5.72 -15.92
CA PHE A 69 -1.71 6.40 -14.80
C PHE A 69 -1.31 7.87 -14.64
N GLY A 70 -0.24 8.31 -15.31
CA GLY A 70 0.34 9.63 -15.13
C GLY A 70 1.54 9.63 -14.18
N ALA A 71 2.54 10.45 -14.49
CA ALA A 71 3.83 10.46 -13.78
C ALA A 71 3.72 10.73 -12.27
N THR A 72 2.80 11.62 -11.86
CA THR A 72 2.58 11.99 -10.46
C THR A 72 1.67 11.00 -9.70
N CYS A 73 1.07 10.07 -10.41
CA CYS A 73 0.16 9.07 -9.87
C CYS A 73 0.83 7.70 -9.62
N VAL A 74 2.15 7.64 -9.78
CA VAL A 74 2.93 6.40 -9.60
C VAL A 74 4.03 6.62 -8.58
N LEU A 75 4.06 5.78 -7.56
CA LEU A 75 5.13 5.68 -6.57
C LEU A 75 5.80 4.31 -6.70
N MET A 76 7.12 4.32 -6.86
CA MET A 76 7.96 3.13 -6.76
C MET A 76 8.68 3.18 -5.41
N GLU A 77 8.32 2.31 -4.48
CA GLU A 77 8.92 2.24 -3.15
C GLU A 77 9.34 0.79 -2.86
N PRO A 78 10.55 0.39 -3.23
CA PRO A 78 10.97 -0.99 -3.15
C PRO A 78 11.08 -1.48 -1.70
N ILE A 79 10.48 -2.63 -1.45
CA ILE A 79 10.60 -3.37 -0.19
C ILE A 79 11.10 -4.77 -0.53
N ALA A 80 12.17 -5.23 0.12
CA ALA A 80 12.69 -6.58 -0.07
C ALA A 80 11.61 -7.63 0.23
N ASP A 81 11.62 -8.73 -0.52
CA ASP A 81 10.61 -9.76 -0.35
C ASP A 81 10.65 -10.37 1.05
N HIS A 82 9.48 -10.63 1.63
CA HIS A 82 9.31 -11.10 3.01
C HIS A 82 9.92 -10.19 4.10
N HIS A 83 10.15 -8.90 3.81
CA HIS A 83 10.63 -7.93 4.80
C HIS A 83 9.59 -6.84 5.09
N LEU A 84 9.79 -6.15 6.21
CA LEU A 84 9.02 -4.95 6.54
C LEU A 84 9.54 -3.73 5.75
N ALA A 85 8.64 -2.80 5.48
CA ALA A 85 9.02 -1.48 5.02
C ALA A 85 9.85 -0.76 6.09
N SER A 86 10.76 0.13 5.69
CA SER A 86 11.39 1.02 6.65
C SER A 86 10.38 2.07 7.15
N ARG A 87 10.58 2.57 8.37
CA ARG A 87 9.81 3.70 8.91
C ARG A 87 9.89 4.93 7.99
N GLN A 88 11.05 5.16 7.36
CA GLN A 88 11.23 6.26 6.43
C GLN A 88 10.38 6.08 5.16
N ALA A 89 10.39 4.89 4.56
CA ALA A 89 9.58 4.56 3.40
C ALA A 89 8.08 4.80 3.67
N LEU A 90 7.59 4.33 4.81
CA LEU A 90 6.20 4.55 5.20
C LEU A 90 5.90 6.03 5.42
N ARG A 91 6.62 6.71 6.32
CA ARG A 91 6.25 8.06 6.78
C ARG A 91 6.55 9.16 5.76
N ARG A 92 7.58 9.01 4.92
CA ARG A 92 7.99 10.06 3.99
C ARG A 92 7.50 9.88 2.57
N ASN A 93 7.19 8.64 2.17
CA ASN A 93 6.86 8.34 0.79
C ASN A 93 5.44 7.75 0.67
N ILE A 94 5.19 6.58 1.25
CA ILE A 94 3.96 5.82 1.03
C ILE A 94 2.73 6.52 1.65
N LEU A 95 2.79 6.85 2.95
CA LEU A 95 1.65 7.47 3.63
C LEU A 95 1.29 8.85 3.07
N PRO A 96 2.23 9.76 2.76
CA PRO A 96 1.92 11.02 2.07
C PRO A 96 1.29 10.81 0.69
N PHE A 97 1.76 9.82 -0.08
CA PHE A 97 1.17 9.46 -1.37
C PHE A 97 -0.29 9.02 -1.24
N LEU A 98 -0.59 8.18 -0.25
CA LEU A 98 -1.95 7.72 0.05
C LEU A 98 -2.82 8.85 0.63
N SER A 99 -2.25 9.72 1.48
CA SER A 99 -2.97 10.89 2.03
C SER A 99 -3.38 11.88 0.93
N THR A 100 -2.53 12.05 -0.09
CA THR A 100 -2.89 12.85 -1.27
C THR A 100 -4.08 12.24 -2.02
N ALA A 101 -4.11 10.92 -2.18
CA ALA A 101 -5.24 10.21 -2.78
C ALA A 101 -6.52 10.39 -1.94
N ASP A 102 -6.43 10.25 -0.62
CA ASP A 102 -7.57 10.38 0.31
C ASP A 102 -8.17 11.80 0.26
N ALA A 103 -7.32 12.82 0.30
CA ALA A 103 -7.74 14.21 0.20
C ALA A 103 -8.42 14.53 -1.15
N GLY A 104 -8.00 13.86 -2.22
CA GLY A 104 -8.58 14.00 -3.56
C GLY A 104 -9.82 13.11 -3.80
N GLY A 105 -10.22 12.27 -2.86
CA GLY A 105 -11.26 11.26 -3.06
C GLY A 105 -10.90 10.18 -4.09
N GLU A 106 -9.59 9.97 -4.32
CA GLU A 106 -9.05 9.04 -5.28
C GLU A 106 -8.80 7.65 -4.67
N ARG A 107 -8.72 6.63 -5.53
CA ARG A 107 -8.33 5.28 -5.14
C ARG A 107 -6.88 5.01 -5.51
N ALA A 108 -6.10 4.55 -4.55
CA ALA A 108 -4.74 4.08 -4.74
C ALA A 108 -4.65 2.56 -4.57
N VAL A 109 -3.98 1.88 -5.49
CA VAL A 109 -3.63 0.47 -5.34
C VAL A 109 -2.18 0.34 -4.91
N ILE A 110 -1.95 -0.42 -3.85
CA ILE A 110 -0.63 -0.86 -3.39
C ILE A 110 -0.45 -2.30 -3.83
N HIS A 111 0.67 -2.62 -4.48
CA HIS A 111 0.95 -3.99 -4.84
C HIS A 111 2.40 -4.39 -4.58
N CYS A 112 2.59 -5.66 -4.29
CA CYS A 112 3.85 -6.37 -4.31
C CYS A 112 3.71 -7.57 -5.26
N TRP A 113 4.56 -8.59 -5.17
CA TRP A 113 4.46 -9.76 -6.06
C TRP A 113 3.12 -10.48 -5.91
N GLY A 114 2.82 -11.03 -4.74
CA GLY A 114 1.57 -11.77 -4.46
C GLY A 114 0.42 -10.92 -3.92
N GLY A 115 0.66 -9.66 -3.53
CA GLY A 115 -0.35 -8.81 -2.92
C GLY A 115 -0.68 -9.16 -1.46
N ASN A 116 0.15 -9.96 -0.78
CA ASN A 116 -0.08 -10.46 0.57
C ASN A 116 0.71 -9.71 1.65
N GLY A 117 1.99 -10.06 1.87
CA GLY A 117 2.77 -9.60 3.01
C GLY A 117 3.13 -8.13 2.98
N ARG A 118 3.96 -7.73 2.03
CA ARG A 118 4.40 -6.32 1.86
C ARG A 118 3.20 -5.40 1.66
N THR A 119 2.29 -5.76 0.78
CA THR A 119 1.02 -5.04 0.58
C THR A 119 0.23 -4.99 1.88
N GLY A 120 0.12 -6.11 2.60
CA GLY A 120 -0.68 -6.22 3.81
C GLY A 120 -0.20 -5.29 4.93
N HIS A 121 1.10 -5.28 5.28
CA HIS A 121 1.57 -4.42 6.36
C HIS A 121 1.56 -2.92 5.99
N VAL A 122 1.74 -2.58 4.70
CA VAL A 122 1.58 -1.20 4.22
C VAL A 122 0.12 -0.75 4.34
N LEU A 123 -0.84 -1.62 4.01
CA LEU A 123 -2.26 -1.33 4.22
C LEU A 123 -2.60 -1.18 5.71
N ALA A 124 -2.00 -2.01 6.59
CA ALA A 124 -2.16 -1.86 8.03
C ALA A 124 -1.60 -0.52 8.53
N ALA A 125 -0.41 -0.11 8.04
CA ALA A 125 0.17 1.21 8.34
C ALA A 125 -0.75 2.36 7.91
N TRP A 126 -1.41 2.25 6.76
CA TRP A 126 -2.42 3.21 6.32
C TRP A 126 -3.60 3.28 7.28
N LEU A 127 -4.13 2.14 7.73
CA LEU A 127 -5.28 2.11 8.66
C LEU A 127 -4.91 2.73 10.01
N VAL A 128 -3.68 2.56 10.49
CA VAL A 128 -3.18 3.23 11.70
C VAL A 128 -3.11 4.75 11.47
N ALA A 129 -2.42 5.17 10.39
CA ALA A 129 -2.15 6.57 10.13
C ALA A 129 -3.40 7.39 9.83
N ALA A 130 -4.29 6.86 9.00
CA ALA A 130 -5.40 7.63 8.42
C ALA A 130 -6.78 7.28 9.01
N ARG A 131 -6.92 6.13 9.66
CA ARG A 131 -8.20 5.67 10.21
C ARG A 131 -8.15 5.50 11.73
N GLY A 132 -6.99 5.76 12.36
CA GLY A 132 -6.83 5.76 13.82
C GLY A 132 -6.99 4.38 14.46
N LEU A 133 -6.82 3.29 13.72
CA LEU A 133 -6.85 1.96 14.31
C LEU A 133 -5.57 1.73 15.14
N SER A 134 -5.68 0.95 16.21
CA SER A 134 -4.48 0.44 16.87
C SER A 134 -3.71 -0.49 15.92
N PRO A 135 -2.38 -0.66 16.08
CA PRO A 135 -1.60 -1.58 15.26
C PRO A 135 -2.20 -2.98 15.16
N MET A 136 -2.63 -3.56 16.26
CA MET A 136 -3.25 -4.90 16.28
C MET A 136 -4.57 -4.93 15.50
N SER A 137 -5.47 -3.96 15.74
CA SER A 137 -6.74 -3.89 15.03
C SER A 137 -6.56 -3.64 13.54
N ALA A 138 -5.51 -2.92 13.13
CA ALA A 138 -5.18 -2.71 11.73
C ALA A 138 -4.70 -4.01 11.06
N LEU A 139 -3.86 -4.80 11.74
CA LEU A 139 -3.43 -6.11 11.25
C LEU A 139 -4.63 -7.05 11.07
N GLU A 140 -5.48 -7.18 12.08
CA GLU A 140 -6.68 -8.01 12.05
C GLU A 140 -7.64 -7.60 10.93
N ALA A 141 -7.85 -6.28 10.75
CA ALA A 141 -8.71 -5.77 9.68
C ALA A 141 -8.19 -6.12 8.28
N VAL A 142 -6.86 -6.07 8.08
CA VAL A 142 -6.23 -6.46 6.81
C VAL A 142 -6.28 -7.98 6.62
N GLU A 143 -6.04 -8.77 7.67
CA GLU A 143 -6.15 -10.23 7.63
C GLU A 143 -7.56 -10.71 7.26
N ALA A 144 -8.58 -10.00 7.75
CA ALA A 144 -9.96 -10.29 7.39
C ALA A 144 -10.26 -10.08 5.88
N THR A 145 -9.37 -9.40 5.13
CA THR A 145 -9.44 -9.30 3.66
C THR A 145 -8.72 -10.41 2.91
N GLY A 146 -8.17 -11.41 3.62
CA GLY A 146 -7.43 -12.53 3.06
C GLY A 146 -5.96 -12.25 2.77
N ARG A 147 -5.36 -11.19 3.34
CA ARG A 147 -3.94 -10.85 3.22
C ARG A 147 -3.14 -11.34 4.42
N LEU A 148 -1.81 -11.33 4.29
CA LEU A 148 -0.87 -11.82 5.31
C LEU A 148 0.06 -10.71 5.80
N PRO A 149 -0.43 -9.66 6.49
CA PRO A 149 0.42 -8.53 6.92
C PRO A 149 1.56 -8.94 7.85
N ARG A 150 1.50 -10.12 8.47
CA ARG A 150 2.54 -10.72 9.32
C ARG A 150 3.51 -11.64 8.56
N GLU A 151 3.51 -11.63 7.23
CA GLU A 151 4.35 -12.53 6.41
C GLU A 151 5.85 -12.40 6.75
N ALA A 152 6.38 -11.19 6.99
CA ALA A 152 7.76 -10.97 7.39
C ALA A 152 8.10 -11.63 8.74
N VAL A 153 7.16 -11.64 9.67
CA VAL A 153 7.29 -12.31 10.97
C VAL A 153 7.28 -13.83 10.78
N LEU A 154 6.36 -14.34 9.98
CA LEU A 154 6.26 -15.78 9.67
C LEU A 154 7.51 -16.28 8.92
N ALA A 155 8.14 -15.45 8.11
CA ALA A 155 9.38 -15.76 7.40
C ALA A 155 10.63 -15.63 8.29
N GLY A 156 10.51 -15.16 9.53
CA GLY A 156 11.64 -14.96 10.45
C GLY A 156 12.50 -13.75 10.15
N ASN A 157 12.05 -12.83 9.31
CA ASN A 157 12.77 -11.60 8.93
C ASN A 157 12.41 -10.40 9.81
N ALA A 158 11.46 -10.56 10.70
CA ALA A 158 11.07 -9.58 11.71
C ALA A 158 10.41 -10.27 12.90
N THR A 159 10.33 -9.59 14.03
CA THR A 159 9.50 -9.99 15.18
C THR A 159 8.12 -9.32 15.11
N LEU A 160 7.17 -9.86 15.87
CA LEU A 160 5.87 -9.20 15.99
C LEU A 160 5.98 -7.83 16.65
N ASP A 161 6.87 -7.68 17.63
CA ASP A 161 7.11 -6.40 18.32
C ASP A 161 7.65 -5.34 17.34
N GLU A 162 8.61 -5.69 16.48
CA GLU A 162 9.12 -4.79 15.44
C GLU A 162 8.02 -4.36 14.46
N LEU A 163 7.13 -5.27 14.06
CA LEU A 163 5.98 -4.93 13.22
C LEU A 163 5.02 -3.98 13.95
N ILE A 164 4.70 -4.25 15.22
CA ILE A 164 3.83 -3.40 16.04
C ILE A 164 4.44 -2.01 16.24
N GLU A 165 5.73 -1.93 16.57
CA GLU A 165 6.45 -0.65 16.72
C GLU A 165 6.50 0.14 15.41
N LEU A 166 6.73 -0.54 14.29
CA LEU A 166 6.67 0.08 12.96
C LEU A 166 5.31 0.71 12.71
N LEU A 167 4.23 -0.03 12.95
CA LEU A 167 2.86 0.45 12.75
C LEU A 167 2.51 1.58 13.72
N ALA A 168 2.86 1.47 15.00
CA ALA A 168 2.65 2.53 15.99
C ALA A 168 3.39 3.82 15.61
N SER A 169 4.56 3.71 14.98
CA SER A 169 5.29 4.87 14.47
C SER A 169 4.55 5.64 13.37
N CYS A 170 3.51 5.07 12.79
CA CYS A 170 2.67 5.70 11.76
C CYS A 170 1.47 6.45 12.35
N GLU A 171 1.23 6.38 13.66
CA GLU A 171 0.18 7.18 14.31
C GLU A 171 0.40 8.68 14.04
N PRO A 172 -0.68 9.44 13.80
CA PRO A 172 -0.57 10.88 13.64
C PRO A 172 -0.05 11.53 14.93
N ASP A 173 0.85 12.51 14.79
CA ASP A 173 1.37 13.24 15.94
C ASP A 173 0.23 13.93 16.69
N ARG A 174 -0.08 13.48 17.89
CA ARG A 174 -1.17 14.01 18.75
C ARG A 174 -1.02 15.50 19.08
N ALA A 175 0.18 16.07 18.91
CA ALA A 175 0.44 17.49 19.15
C ALA A 175 -0.20 18.43 18.12
N ALA A 176 -0.53 17.95 16.91
CA ALA A 176 -1.11 18.78 15.85
C ALA A 176 -2.63 18.97 15.96
N ILE A 177 -3.33 18.14 16.72
CA ILE A 177 -4.80 18.16 16.83
C ILE A 177 -5.27 19.19 17.89
N GLY A 178 -4.40 19.65 18.79
CA GLY A 178 -4.74 20.57 19.87
C GLY A 178 -4.72 22.07 19.54
N ALA A 179 -4.21 22.47 18.37
CA ALA A 179 -4.01 23.90 18.05
C ALA A 179 -5.16 24.56 17.26
N GLY A 180 -6.21 23.82 16.90
CA GLY A 180 -7.31 24.31 16.05
C GLY A 180 -8.57 24.80 16.79
N GLY A 181 -8.59 24.82 18.11
CA GLY A 181 -9.81 24.98 18.92
C GLY A 181 -9.92 26.21 19.80
N ALA A 182 -9.23 27.31 19.52
CA ALA A 182 -9.37 28.51 20.33
C ALA A 182 -9.27 29.81 19.49
N SER A 183 -10.34 30.17 18.79
CA SER A 183 -10.66 31.56 18.48
C SER A 183 -12.03 31.68 17.83
N ARG A 184 -13.06 31.77 18.63
CA ARG A 184 -14.29 32.57 18.33
C ARG A 184 -14.83 33.07 19.66
N SER A 185 -14.50 34.28 20.01
CA SER A 185 -15.30 35.17 20.83
C SER A 185 -15.66 36.36 20.01
#